data_cb2e29a43033f89eab1edecaf08e0172
#
_entry.id   cb2e29a43033f89eab1edecaf08e0172
#
_cell.length_a   1.000
_cell.length_b   1.000
_cell.length_c   1.000
_cell.angle_alpha   90.00
_cell.angle_beta   90.00
_cell.angle_gamma   90.00
#
_symmetry.space_group_name_H-M   'P 1'
#
loop_
_entity.id
_entity.type
_entity.pdbx_description
1 polymer ?
#
loop_
_entity_poly.entity_id
_entity_poly.type
_entity_poly.pdbx_seq_one_letter_code
_entity_poly.pdbx_strand_id
1 'polypeptide(L)'
;MRYLAPSSPPVLILLIALIGCQPPADRAGQADRSGSATDDGKRLQIAMIPKGTTHIFWRSVHFGALQAAEELGADIQWRGPQKESDRDEQLNVIQGFINKRVDGICLAPLDADALARPVKEAGRGGIPVVIFDSGLNAEPDSFASYVATDNYRGGQLAAESMAAELGGEGDVVMLRYNQGSESTHQREEGFLEAIAAYPGINVISSDQYAGTTTESAMDKAQQVLNRYGDQIDGIFAVCEPNAEGVLRALEDRKLAGKVVFVGFDSSDAMAEALRAGKMSAIVLQDPVQMGYLSIQAIVKAIRGEPVDAFLDTGVYVATQENIDSDQIQKLLNPEKT
;
A
#
# COMPACT_ATOMS: atom_id res chain seq x y z
N MET A 1 64.03 -40.91 -12.37
CA MET A 1 65.14 -40.12 -12.97
C MET A 1 64.88 -38.69 -12.48
N ARG A 2 65.47 -38.27 -11.39
CA ARG A 2 66.75 -37.66 -11.12
C ARG A 2 67.13 -36.58 -12.16
N TYR A 3 67.13 -35.32 -11.72
CA TYR A 3 68.26 -34.39 -11.59
C TYR A 3 67.79 -33.08 -11.09
N LEU A 4 68.05 -32.62 -9.89
CA LEU A 4 69.16 -31.90 -9.28
C LEU A 4 69.37 -30.45 -9.79
N ALA A 5 69.27 -29.56 -8.80
CA ALA A 5 69.62 -28.16 -8.83
C ALA A 5 71.10 -27.88 -9.07
N PRO A 6 71.53 -26.65 -9.30
CA PRO A 6 72.42 -26.09 -8.26
C PRO A 6 72.15 -24.63 -7.88
N SER A 7 72.51 -24.38 -6.65
CA SER A 7 72.70 -23.18 -5.87
C SER A 7 73.84 -22.29 -6.37
N SER A 8 73.76 -20.94 -6.13
CA SER A 8 74.95 -20.13 -5.81
C SER A 8 74.61 -18.70 -5.37
N PRO A 9 75.46 -17.90 -4.82
CA PRO A 9 75.35 -17.36 -3.47
C PRO A 9 75.22 -15.80 -3.44
N PRO A 10 75.29 -15.17 -2.22
CA PRO A 10 74.85 -13.80 -2.03
C PRO A 10 75.92 -12.75 -2.26
N VAL A 11 75.55 -11.60 -2.79
CA VAL A 11 76.45 -10.42 -2.79
C VAL A 11 75.96 -9.45 -1.72
N LEU A 12 76.82 -9.29 -0.71
CA LEU A 12 76.69 -8.33 0.39
C LEU A 12 77.21 -6.99 -0.12
N ILE A 13 76.33 -5.97 -0.19
CA ILE A 13 76.80 -4.59 -0.36
C ILE A 13 76.38 -3.79 0.88
N LEU A 14 77.45 -3.42 1.57
CA LEU A 14 77.40 -2.48 2.73
C LEU A 14 77.33 -1.05 2.22
N LEU A 15 76.37 -0.27 2.63
CA LEU A 15 76.34 1.19 2.41
C LEU A 15 75.92 1.92 3.66
N ILE A 16 76.75 2.83 3.99
CA ILE A 16 77.00 3.62 5.16
C ILE A 16 75.84 4.59 5.45
N ALA A 17 75.50 4.69 6.73
CA ALA A 17 74.56 5.66 7.29
C ALA A 17 75.07 7.09 7.19
N LEU A 18 74.21 7.99 6.73
CA LEU A 18 74.31 9.42 6.98
C LEU A 18 73.12 9.85 7.84
N ILE A 19 73.43 10.19 9.08
CA ILE A 19 72.48 10.73 10.06
C ILE A 19 72.25 12.20 9.72
N GLY A 20 71.03 12.49 9.21
CA GLY A 20 70.57 13.88 9.06
C GLY A 20 69.44 14.17 10.08
N CYS A 21 69.72 14.99 11.06
CA CYS A 21 68.73 15.54 11.97
C CYS A 21 67.72 16.41 11.23
N GLN A 22 66.44 16.03 11.27
CA GLN A 22 65.33 16.93 10.95
C GLN A 22 64.50 17.22 12.21
N PRO A 23 64.02 18.46 12.43
CA PRO A 23 63.21 18.84 13.58
C PRO A 23 61.79 18.25 13.50
N PRO A 24 61.06 18.13 14.65
CA PRO A 24 59.76 17.53 14.71
C PRO A 24 58.74 18.43 14.03
N ALA A 25 58.08 17.88 12.98
CA ALA A 25 56.91 18.50 12.39
C ALA A 25 55.68 18.27 13.28
N ASP A 26 55.02 19.36 13.62
CA ASP A 26 53.78 19.40 14.33
C ASP A 26 52.73 18.43 13.77
N ARG A 27 52.25 17.52 14.61
CA ARG A 27 51.02 16.78 14.39
C ARG A 27 49.84 17.75 14.53
N ALA A 28 49.54 18.50 13.46
CA ALA A 28 48.22 19.08 13.30
C ALA A 28 47.20 17.99 13.07
N GLY A 29 46.16 18.01 13.87
CA GLY A 29 45.13 16.99 13.97
C GLY A 29 44.54 16.56 12.67
N GLN A 30 44.38 15.28 12.49
CA GLN A 30 43.39 14.71 11.62
C GLN A 30 42.01 15.06 12.18
N ALA A 31 41.48 16.16 11.67
CA ALA A 31 40.10 16.51 11.88
C ALA A 31 39.26 15.41 11.22
N ASP A 32 38.55 14.73 12.07
CA ASP A 32 37.42 13.83 11.76
C ASP A 32 36.50 14.55 10.75
N ARG A 33 36.55 14.12 9.49
CA ARG A 33 35.58 14.54 8.49
C ARG A 33 34.34 13.69 8.68
N SER A 34 33.64 13.87 9.79
CA SER A 34 32.21 13.67 9.86
C SER A 34 31.62 14.78 8.99
N GLY A 35 31.48 14.49 7.71
CA GLY A 35 30.77 15.36 6.79
C GLY A 35 29.31 15.42 7.22
N SER A 36 28.98 16.41 8.04
CA SER A 36 27.66 17.00 8.08
C SER A 36 27.35 17.40 6.64
N ALA A 37 26.49 16.64 5.96
CA ALA A 37 25.87 17.08 4.74
C ALA A 37 25.21 18.41 5.05
N THR A 38 25.77 19.49 4.53
CA THR A 38 25.11 20.79 4.49
C THR A 38 23.83 20.57 3.69
N ASP A 39 22.70 20.62 4.37
CA ASP A 39 21.38 20.75 3.76
C ASP A 39 21.42 22.02 2.91
N ASP A 40 21.51 21.83 1.59
CA ASP A 40 21.68 22.89 0.60
C ASP A 40 20.33 23.62 0.34
N GLY A 41 19.36 23.46 1.23
CA GLY A 41 18.02 24.08 1.16
C GLY A 41 17.16 23.51 0.02
N LYS A 42 17.63 22.47 -0.69
CA LYS A 42 16.89 21.82 -1.76
C LYS A 42 15.92 20.80 -1.18
N ARG A 43 14.62 21.02 -1.41
CA ARG A 43 13.59 20.07 -1.01
C ARG A 43 13.73 18.75 -1.76
N LEU A 44 13.50 17.64 -1.07
CA LEU A 44 13.53 16.30 -1.67
C LEU A 44 12.43 16.15 -2.72
N GLN A 45 12.75 15.60 -3.86
CA GLN A 45 11.78 15.33 -4.94
C GLN A 45 11.29 13.89 -4.84
N ILE A 46 10.08 13.70 -4.34
CA ILE A 46 9.49 12.38 -4.12
C ILE A 46 8.37 12.14 -5.14
N ALA A 47 8.48 11.07 -5.90
CA ALA A 47 7.37 10.58 -6.72
C ALA A 47 6.40 9.77 -5.84
N MET A 48 5.11 10.09 -5.88
CA MET A 48 4.07 9.31 -5.23
C MET A 48 3.07 8.82 -6.28
N ILE A 49 3.02 7.50 -6.46
CA ILE A 49 2.36 6.85 -7.59
C ILE A 49 1.22 5.96 -7.05
N PRO A 50 -0.03 6.45 -7.05
CA PRO A 50 -1.21 5.67 -6.66
C PRO A 50 -1.59 4.65 -7.76
N LYS A 51 -2.50 3.71 -7.43
CA LYS A 51 -3.14 2.85 -8.44
C LYS A 51 -4.03 3.64 -9.39
N GLY A 52 -4.69 4.67 -8.88
CA GLY A 52 -5.58 5.54 -9.63
C GLY A 52 -5.67 6.94 -9.04
N THR A 53 -6.33 7.85 -9.74
CA THR A 53 -6.45 9.26 -9.30
C THR A 53 -7.90 9.72 -9.14
N THR A 54 -8.89 8.85 -9.33
CA THR A 54 -10.31 9.22 -9.37
C THR A 54 -11.08 8.90 -8.08
N HIS A 55 -10.67 7.90 -7.30
CA HIS A 55 -11.37 7.47 -6.08
C HIS A 55 -11.05 8.41 -4.90
N ILE A 56 -12.01 8.54 -3.99
CA ILE A 56 -11.89 9.38 -2.78
C ILE A 56 -10.74 8.90 -1.90
N PHE A 57 -10.55 7.59 -1.80
CA PHE A 57 -9.44 6.97 -1.07
C PHE A 57 -8.08 7.60 -1.42
N TRP A 58 -7.77 7.76 -2.71
CA TRP A 58 -6.50 8.33 -3.15
C TRP A 58 -6.33 9.80 -2.80
N ARG A 59 -7.42 10.56 -2.73
CA ARG A 59 -7.38 11.96 -2.29
C ARG A 59 -6.98 12.06 -0.83
N SER A 60 -7.52 11.18 0.01
CA SER A 60 -7.17 11.12 1.43
C SER A 60 -5.72 10.69 1.65
N VAL A 61 -5.21 9.71 0.87
CA VAL A 61 -3.77 9.33 0.87
C VAL A 61 -2.90 10.54 0.48
N HIS A 62 -3.28 11.25 -0.59
CA HIS A 62 -2.54 12.43 -1.03
C HIS A 62 -2.53 13.54 0.03
N PHE A 63 -3.65 13.76 0.71
CA PHE A 63 -3.75 14.74 1.79
C PHE A 63 -2.74 14.44 2.93
N GLY A 64 -2.71 13.21 3.44
CA GLY A 64 -1.74 12.81 4.47
C GLY A 64 -0.28 12.92 3.99
N ALA A 65 -0.03 12.57 2.74
CA ALA A 65 1.30 12.70 2.14
C ALA A 65 1.76 14.16 2.07
N LEU A 66 0.88 15.10 1.72
CA LEU A 66 1.20 16.52 1.68
C LEU A 66 1.53 17.08 3.07
N GLN A 67 0.83 16.63 4.12
CA GLN A 67 1.14 17.03 5.49
C GLN A 67 2.56 16.62 5.88
N ALA A 68 2.92 15.34 5.68
CA ALA A 68 4.26 14.86 6.00
C ALA A 68 5.35 15.53 5.13
N ALA A 69 5.06 15.80 3.86
CA ALA A 69 6.00 16.46 2.97
C ALA A 69 6.33 17.90 3.40
N GLU A 70 5.34 18.64 3.87
CA GLU A 70 5.56 19.99 4.40
C GLU A 70 6.44 19.96 5.65
N GLU A 71 6.15 19.04 6.58
CA GLU A 71 6.93 18.89 7.82
C GLU A 71 8.38 18.45 7.57
N LEU A 72 8.62 17.60 6.56
CA LEU A 72 9.91 16.98 6.29
C LEU A 72 10.75 17.67 5.22
N GLY A 73 10.24 18.75 4.61
CA GLY A 73 10.94 19.51 3.59
C GLY A 73 11.03 18.79 2.25
N ALA A 74 9.97 18.08 1.84
CA ALA A 74 9.87 17.37 0.59
C ALA A 74 8.84 17.99 -0.36
N ASP A 75 9.02 17.80 -1.67
CA ASP A 75 8.05 18.12 -2.71
C ASP A 75 7.51 16.80 -3.30
N ILE A 76 6.20 16.66 -3.34
CA ILE A 76 5.54 15.48 -3.88
C ILE A 76 5.16 15.69 -5.34
N GLN A 77 5.57 14.77 -6.21
CA GLN A 77 5.06 14.64 -7.56
C GLN A 77 4.01 13.53 -7.59
N TRP A 78 2.75 13.89 -7.33
CA TRP A 78 1.61 12.98 -7.36
C TRP A 78 1.22 12.68 -8.81
N ARG A 79 1.44 11.45 -9.27
CA ARG A 79 1.10 11.03 -10.62
C ARG A 79 0.82 9.53 -10.69
N GLY A 80 -0.30 9.16 -11.24
CA GLY A 80 -0.72 7.78 -11.51
C GLY A 80 -1.70 7.72 -12.67
N PRO A 81 -2.15 6.53 -13.05
CA PRO A 81 -3.19 6.37 -14.05
C PRO A 81 -4.51 6.96 -13.58
N GLN A 82 -5.38 7.33 -14.51
CA GLN A 82 -6.73 7.78 -14.16
C GLN A 82 -7.60 6.60 -13.66
N LYS A 83 -7.40 5.42 -14.26
CA LYS A 83 -8.18 4.22 -13.94
C LYS A 83 -7.27 3.14 -13.37
N GLU A 84 -7.73 2.46 -12.36
CA GLU A 84 -7.02 1.33 -11.74
C GLU A 84 -6.99 0.06 -12.60
N SER A 85 -7.41 0.14 -13.84
CA SER A 85 -7.23 -0.88 -14.87
C SER A 85 -6.08 -0.59 -15.83
N ASP A 86 -5.46 0.60 -15.78
CA ASP A 86 -4.43 1.03 -16.72
C ASP A 86 -3.01 0.75 -16.19
N ARG A 87 -2.67 -0.54 -16.21
CA ARG A 87 -1.36 -1.03 -15.78
C ARG A 87 -0.22 -0.45 -16.62
N ASP A 88 -0.40 -0.33 -17.91
CA ASP A 88 0.64 0.14 -18.82
C ASP A 88 0.96 1.62 -18.57
N GLU A 89 -0.04 2.44 -18.23
CA GLU A 89 0.19 3.81 -17.81
C GLU A 89 0.99 3.87 -16.50
N GLN A 90 0.69 3.03 -15.50
CA GLN A 90 1.45 3.00 -14.25
C GLN A 90 2.91 2.59 -14.48
N LEU A 91 3.16 1.61 -15.36
CA LEU A 91 4.52 1.21 -15.78
C LEU A 91 5.27 2.38 -16.46
N ASN A 92 4.61 3.15 -17.31
CA ASN A 92 5.20 4.32 -17.95
C ASN A 92 5.50 5.43 -16.94
N VAL A 93 4.61 5.65 -15.97
CA VAL A 93 4.79 6.66 -14.91
C VAL A 93 6.01 6.36 -14.05
N ILE A 94 6.14 5.13 -13.54
CA ILE A 94 7.31 4.76 -12.71
C ILE A 94 8.60 4.85 -13.51
N GLN A 95 8.62 4.38 -14.76
CA GLN A 95 9.80 4.49 -15.62
C GLN A 95 10.18 5.94 -15.89
N GLY A 96 9.20 6.82 -16.05
CA GLY A 96 9.43 8.25 -16.18
C GLY A 96 10.13 8.87 -14.97
N PHE A 97 9.76 8.46 -13.75
CA PHE A 97 10.39 8.94 -12.52
C PHE A 97 11.79 8.34 -12.30
N ILE A 98 12.00 7.07 -12.64
CA ILE A 98 13.34 6.46 -12.64
C ILE A 98 14.28 7.24 -13.56
N ASN A 99 13.84 7.55 -14.79
CA ASN A 99 14.63 8.30 -15.76
C ASN A 99 14.93 9.76 -15.31
N LYS A 100 14.00 10.39 -14.58
CA LYS A 100 14.19 11.72 -13.98
C LYS A 100 15.14 11.72 -12.78
N ARG A 101 15.46 10.54 -12.23
CA ARG A 101 16.28 10.38 -11.03
C ARG A 101 15.74 11.20 -9.84
N VAL A 102 14.45 11.00 -9.53
CA VAL A 102 13.86 11.54 -8.30
C VAL A 102 14.58 11.00 -7.06
N ASP A 103 14.50 11.70 -5.93
CA ASP A 103 15.21 11.30 -4.72
C ASP A 103 14.61 10.04 -4.07
N GLY A 104 13.30 9.79 -4.27
CA GLY A 104 12.61 8.57 -3.80
C GLY A 104 11.28 8.34 -4.50
N ILE A 105 10.79 7.10 -4.43
CA ILE A 105 9.52 6.69 -5.02
C ILE A 105 8.64 6.01 -3.95
N CYS A 106 7.42 6.51 -3.76
CA CYS A 106 6.35 5.78 -3.10
C CYS A 106 5.42 5.21 -4.17
N LEU A 107 5.17 3.91 -4.16
CA LEU A 107 4.38 3.21 -5.17
C LEU A 107 3.29 2.36 -4.52
N ALA A 108 2.03 2.55 -4.95
CA ALA A 108 0.95 1.59 -4.75
C ALA A 108 0.82 0.73 -6.00
N PRO A 109 1.30 -0.52 -6.01
CA PRO A 109 1.26 -1.34 -7.21
C PRO A 109 -0.18 -1.69 -7.62
N LEU A 110 -0.53 -1.37 -8.85
CA LEU A 110 -1.80 -1.77 -9.44
C LEU A 110 -1.83 -3.28 -9.73
N ASP A 111 -0.66 -3.84 -10.03
CA ASP A 111 -0.44 -5.25 -10.30
C ASP A 111 0.86 -5.69 -9.61
N ALA A 112 0.76 -6.63 -8.67
CA ALA A 112 1.86 -7.04 -7.80
C ALA A 112 3.04 -7.64 -8.56
N ASP A 113 2.80 -8.33 -9.68
CA ASP A 113 3.83 -8.97 -10.49
C ASP A 113 4.47 -7.99 -11.48
N ALA A 114 3.65 -7.22 -12.19
CA ALA A 114 4.11 -6.35 -13.25
C ALA A 114 5.02 -5.22 -12.76
N LEU A 115 4.76 -4.71 -11.54
CA LEU A 115 5.53 -3.60 -10.96
C LEU A 115 6.81 -4.05 -10.24
N ALA A 116 7.03 -5.36 -10.03
CA ALA A 116 8.23 -5.88 -9.37
C ALA A 116 9.52 -5.52 -10.11
N ARG A 117 9.53 -5.62 -11.44
CA ARG A 117 10.71 -5.29 -12.25
C ARG A 117 11.10 -3.82 -12.19
N PRO A 118 10.20 -2.84 -12.43
CA PRO A 118 10.54 -1.42 -12.29
C PRO A 118 11.04 -1.03 -10.89
N VAL A 119 10.47 -1.60 -9.82
CA VAL A 119 10.94 -1.37 -8.45
C VAL A 119 12.38 -1.83 -8.27
N LYS A 120 12.71 -3.01 -8.77
CA LYS A 120 14.10 -3.51 -8.76
C LYS A 120 15.05 -2.65 -9.59
N GLU A 121 14.58 -2.10 -10.72
CA GLU A 121 15.36 -1.17 -11.56
C GLU A 121 15.61 0.16 -10.83
N ALA A 122 14.62 0.72 -10.12
CA ALA A 122 14.78 1.91 -9.28
C ALA A 122 15.85 1.71 -8.20
N GLY A 123 15.76 0.61 -7.44
CA GLY A 123 16.73 0.27 -6.40
C GLY A 123 18.17 0.12 -6.94
N ARG A 124 18.34 -0.53 -8.09
CA ARG A 124 19.65 -0.62 -8.77
C ARG A 124 20.17 0.74 -9.23
N GLY A 125 19.28 1.66 -9.54
CA GLY A 125 19.61 3.05 -9.88
C GLY A 125 19.93 3.93 -8.67
N GLY A 126 19.86 3.38 -7.45
CA GLY A 126 20.09 4.11 -6.20
C GLY A 126 18.89 4.94 -5.74
N ILE A 127 17.69 4.70 -6.29
CA ILE A 127 16.45 5.37 -5.88
C ILE A 127 15.72 4.46 -4.89
N PRO A 128 15.61 4.82 -3.61
CA PRO A 128 14.84 4.06 -2.64
C PRO A 128 13.36 4.04 -3.01
N VAL A 129 12.70 2.93 -2.72
CA VAL A 129 11.26 2.73 -2.99
C VAL A 129 10.57 2.34 -1.68
N VAL A 130 9.42 2.94 -1.41
CA VAL A 130 8.45 2.52 -0.41
C VAL A 130 7.20 2.03 -1.14
N ILE A 131 6.76 0.84 -0.81
CA ILE A 131 5.48 0.30 -1.30
C ILE A 131 4.38 0.74 -0.34
N PHE A 132 3.22 1.15 -0.86
CA PHE A 132 2.08 1.47 0.00
C PHE A 132 0.76 0.91 -0.55
N ASP A 133 -0.25 0.81 0.29
CA ASP A 133 -1.61 0.30 0.01
C ASP A 133 -1.65 -1.17 -0.41
N SER A 134 -0.92 -1.54 -1.43
CA SER A 134 -0.99 -2.87 -2.04
C SER A 134 0.39 -3.50 -2.14
N GLY A 135 0.48 -4.79 -1.85
CA GLY A 135 1.73 -5.55 -1.85
C GLY A 135 2.35 -5.69 -3.24
N LEU A 136 3.60 -6.11 -3.25
CA LEU A 136 4.40 -6.35 -4.45
C LEU A 136 5.05 -7.73 -4.36
N ASN A 137 4.96 -8.53 -5.42
CA ASN A 137 5.62 -9.83 -5.52
C ASN A 137 7.10 -9.63 -5.89
N ALA A 138 7.89 -9.22 -4.91
CA ALA A 138 9.32 -8.97 -5.07
C ALA A 138 10.07 -9.43 -3.82
N GLU A 139 11.41 -9.59 -3.95
CA GLU A 139 12.27 -9.91 -2.80
C GLU A 139 12.16 -8.80 -1.74
N PRO A 140 12.15 -9.14 -0.44
CA PRO A 140 11.95 -8.19 0.65
C PRO A 140 12.92 -7.01 0.67
N ASP A 141 14.14 -7.19 0.14
CA ASP A 141 15.17 -6.17 0.02
C ASP A 141 15.06 -5.28 -1.22
N SER A 142 14.03 -5.50 -2.05
CA SER A 142 13.79 -4.72 -3.27
C SER A 142 13.20 -3.33 -3.00
N PHE A 143 12.68 -3.10 -1.80
CA PHE A 143 12.10 -1.84 -1.35
C PHE A 143 12.36 -1.61 0.14
N ALA A 144 12.26 -0.36 0.59
CA ALA A 144 12.66 0.02 1.95
C ALA A 144 11.61 -0.30 3.02
N SER A 145 10.32 -0.22 2.66
CA SER A 145 9.20 -0.45 3.58
C SER A 145 7.92 -0.73 2.81
N TYR A 146 6.98 -1.41 3.45
CA TYR A 146 5.61 -1.56 3.02
C TYR A 146 4.67 -0.88 4.03
N VAL A 147 3.90 0.11 3.59
CA VAL A 147 2.97 0.91 4.41
C VAL A 147 1.55 0.60 3.99
N ALA A 148 0.80 -0.13 4.77
CA ALA A 148 -0.54 -0.56 4.39
C ALA A 148 -1.40 -0.94 5.60
N THR A 149 -2.69 -1.10 5.36
CA THR A 149 -3.62 -1.81 6.23
C THR A 149 -3.32 -3.30 6.21
N ASP A 150 -3.51 -4.00 7.32
CA ASP A 150 -3.63 -5.46 7.33
C ASP A 150 -4.91 -5.86 6.57
N ASN A 151 -4.77 -6.04 5.26
CA ASN A 151 -5.87 -6.32 4.35
C ASN A 151 -6.50 -7.69 4.60
N TYR A 152 -5.68 -8.68 5.01
CA TYR A 152 -6.19 -10.00 5.35
C TYR A 152 -7.09 -9.93 6.60
N ARG A 153 -6.63 -9.22 7.64
CA ARG A 153 -7.45 -8.95 8.82
C ARG A 153 -8.71 -8.17 8.49
N GLY A 154 -8.63 -7.22 7.56
CA GLY A 154 -9.79 -6.48 7.05
C GLY A 154 -10.85 -7.40 6.44
N GLY A 155 -10.43 -8.39 5.65
CA GLY A 155 -11.32 -9.43 5.13
C GLY A 155 -11.97 -10.28 6.23
N GLN A 156 -11.19 -10.68 7.23
CA GLN A 156 -11.72 -11.40 8.38
C GLN A 156 -12.78 -10.59 9.14
N LEU A 157 -12.52 -9.31 9.39
CA LEU A 157 -13.48 -8.41 10.06
C LEU A 157 -14.78 -8.25 9.25
N ALA A 158 -14.69 -8.24 7.92
CA ALA A 158 -15.88 -8.23 7.06
C ALA A 158 -16.70 -9.51 7.22
N ALA A 159 -16.05 -10.69 7.30
CA ALA A 159 -16.71 -11.96 7.51
C ALA A 159 -17.34 -12.07 8.92
N GLU A 160 -16.62 -11.64 9.95
CA GLU A 160 -17.12 -11.60 11.33
C GLU A 160 -18.37 -10.71 11.44
N SER A 161 -18.33 -9.51 10.80
CA SER A 161 -19.48 -8.59 10.75
C SER A 161 -20.66 -9.21 9.99
N MET A 162 -20.40 -9.83 8.83
CA MET A 162 -21.41 -10.52 8.03
C MET A 162 -22.10 -11.63 8.84
N ALA A 163 -21.30 -12.48 9.48
CA ALA A 163 -21.83 -13.60 10.26
C ALA A 163 -22.64 -13.15 11.49
N ALA A 164 -22.20 -12.07 12.16
CA ALA A 164 -22.93 -11.51 13.29
C ALA A 164 -24.32 -10.99 12.86
N GLU A 165 -24.40 -10.24 11.75
CA GLU A 165 -25.63 -9.69 11.21
C GLU A 165 -26.59 -10.76 10.69
N LEU A 166 -26.06 -11.84 10.12
CA LEU A 166 -26.86 -12.99 9.65
C LEU A 166 -27.26 -13.95 10.78
N GLY A 167 -26.73 -13.78 12.00
CA GLY A 167 -26.95 -14.76 13.08
C GLY A 167 -26.31 -16.12 12.82
N GLY A 168 -25.30 -16.19 11.94
CA GLY A 168 -24.54 -17.39 11.64
C GLY A 168 -25.14 -18.29 10.57
N GLU A 169 -26.21 -17.90 9.87
CA GLU A 169 -26.90 -18.70 8.84
C GLU A 169 -27.26 -17.82 7.64
N GLY A 170 -27.14 -18.36 6.41
CA GLY A 170 -27.57 -17.67 5.18
C GLY A 170 -26.66 -17.92 3.99
N ASP A 171 -27.08 -17.46 2.84
CA ASP A 171 -26.37 -17.55 1.57
C ASP A 171 -25.71 -16.20 1.23
N VAL A 172 -24.39 -16.19 1.06
CA VAL A 172 -23.63 -14.96 0.85
C VAL A 172 -22.90 -14.95 -0.48
N VAL A 173 -22.72 -13.74 -1.01
CA VAL A 173 -21.96 -13.46 -2.22
C VAL A 173 -20.79 -12.54 -1.86
N MET A 174 -19.60 -12.82 -2.41
CA MET A 174 -18.48 -11.91 -2.43
C MET A 174 -18.22 -11.43 -3.85
N LEU A 175 -18.12 -10.11 -4.04
CA LEU A 175 -17.72 -9.51 -5.31
C LEU A 175 -16.25 -9.10 -5.24
N ARG A 176 -15.43 -9.71 -6.12
CA ARG A 176 -14.01 -9.40 -6.28
C ARG A 176 -13.80 -8.10 -7.04
N TYR A 177 -12.62 -7.50 -6.84
CA TYR A 177 -12.28 -6.25 -7.51
C TYR A 177 -11.68 -6.45 -8.90
N ASN A 178 -10.39 -6.72 -8.97
CA ASN A 178 -9.61 -6.82 -10.20
C ASN A 178 -8.43 -7.76 -10.00
N GLN A 179 -8.05 -8.50 -11.03
CA GLN A 179 -6.89 -9.38 -10.97
C GLN A 179 -5.60 -8.58 -10.83
N GLY A 180 -4.64 -9.11 -10.06
CA GLY A 180 -3.33 -8.49 -9.83
C GLY A 180 -3.29 -7.49 -8.66
N SER A 181 -4.43 -7.05 -8.11
CA SER A 181 -4.50 -6.19 -6.94
C SER A 181 -4.31 -7.00 -5.65
N GLU A 182 -3.13 -6.95 -5.07
CA GLU A 182 -2.78 -7.75 -3.87
C GLU A 182 -3.61 -7.36 -2.64
N SER A 183 -3.84 -6.06 -2.40
CA SER A 183 -4.63 -5.63 -1.25
C SER A 183 -6.05 -6.19 -1.25
N THR A 184 -6.73 -6.17 -2.40
CA THR A 184 -8.08 -6.73 -2.51
C THR A 184 -8.09 -8.25 -2.50
N HIS A 185 -7.05 -8.88 -3.04
CA HIS A 185 -6.88 -10.34 -2.97
C HIS A 185 -6.77 -10.81 -1.50
N GLN A 186 -5.98 -10.15 -0.68
CA GLN A 186 -5.87 -10.45 0.75
C GLN A 186 -7.21 -10.25 1.49
N ARG A 187 -7.99 -9.22 1.16
CA ARG A 187 -9.35 -9.04 1.72
C ARG A 187 -10.27 -10.20 1.34
N GLU A 188 -10.20 -10.65 0.09
CA GLU A 188 -10.97 -11.78 -0.43
C GLU A 188 -10.60 -13.08 0.28
N GLU A 189 -9.30 -13.37 0.45
CA GLU A 189 -8.82 -14.56 1.16
C GLU A 189 -9.18 -14.53 2.64
N GLY A 190 -8.95 -13.40 3.31
CA GLY A 190 -9.30 -13.23 4.72
C GLY A 190 -10.80 -13.42 4.98
N PHE A 191 -11.65 -12.90 4.10
CA PHE A 191 -13.09 -13.09 4.17
C PHE A 191 -13.48 -14.55 3.99
N LEU A 192 -12.98 -15.22 2.95
CA LEU A 192 -13.33 -16.60 2.63
C LEU A 192 -12.85 -17.58 3.73
N GLU A 193 -11.67 -17.34 4.31
CA GLU A 193 -11.18 -18.19 5.39
C GLU A 193 -12.02 -17.99 6.66
N ALA A 194 -12.29 -16.74 7.05
CA ALA A 194 -13.03 -16.48 8.28
C ALA A 194 -14.49 -16.90 8.18
N ILE A 195 -15.17 -16.69 7.04
CA ILE A 195 -16.57 -17.05 6.86
C ILE A 195 -16.78 -18.56 6.91
N ALA A 196 -15.78 -19.36 6.52
CA ALA A 196 -15.82 -20.83 6.58
C ALA A 196 -15.90 -21.37 8.01
N ALA A 197 -15.61 -20.56 9.04
CA ALA A 197 -15.81 -20.93 10.44
C ALA A 197 -17.29 -20.94 10.87
N TYR A 198 -18.20 -20.44 10.03
CA TYR A 198 -19.65 -20.39 10.27
C TYR A 198 -20.38 -21.41 9.38
N PRO A 199 -20.60 -22.65 9.86
CA PRO A 199 -21.10 -23.75 9.01
C PRO A 199 -22.53 -23.57 8.51
N GLY A 200 -23.30 -22.62 9.08
CA GLY A 200 -24.63 -22.25 8.60
C GLY A 200 -24.61 -21.21 7.46
N ILE A 201 -23.43 -20.64 7.14
CA ILE A 201 -23.30 -19.65 6.05
C ILE A 201 -22.70 -20.36 4.83
N ASN A 202 -23.37 -20.21 3.69
CA ASN A 202 -22.93 -20.75 2.40
C ASN A 202 -22.43 -19.61 1.50
N VAL A 203 -21.22 -19.70 0.97
CA VAL A 203 -20.73 -18.78 -0.07
C VAL A 203 -21.19 -19.30 -1.41
N ILE A 204 -22.30 -18.75 -1.93
CA ILE A 204 -22.93 -19.20 -3.18
C ILE A 204 -22.27 -18.61 -4.45
N SER A 205 -21.49 -17.54 -4.27
CA SER A 205 -20.66 -16.96 -5.36
C SER A 205 -19.51 -16.15 -4.76
N SER A 206 -18.28 -16.43 -5.24
CA SER A 206 -17.06 -15.72 -4.86
C SER A 206 -16.06 -15.56 -6.02
N ASP A 207 -16.50 -15.82 -7.26
CA ASP A 207 -15.66 -15.82 -8.46
C ASP A 207 -15.93 -14.64 -9.42
N GLN A 208 -16.83 -13.74 -9.04
CA GLN A 208 -17.28 -12.65 -9.89
C GLN A 208 -16.46 -11.38 -9.68
N TYR A 209 -15.73 -10.94 -10.69
CA TYR A 209 -14.99 -9.68 -10.70
C TYR A 209 -15.91 -8.53 -11.07
N ALA A 210 -16.00 -7.52 -10.23
CA ALA A 210 -16.86 -6.35 -10.40
C ALA A 210 -16.19 -5.23 -11.22
N GLY A 211 -14.87 -5.31 -11.40
CA GLY A 211 -14.11 -4.28 -12.13
C GLY A 211 -13.74 -3.10 -11.23
N THR A 212 -13.16 -2.07 -11.85
CA THR A 212 -12.48 -0.98 -11.15
C THR A 212 -13.29 0.31 -11.05
N THR A 213 -14.56 0.29 -11.47
CA THR A 213 -15.45 1.47 -11.41
C THR A 213 -16.78 1.15 -10.75
N THR A 214 -17.42 2.16 -10.19
CA THR A 214 -18.75 2.05 -9.59
C THR A 214 -19.78 1.52 -10.59
N GLU A 215 -19.69 1.96 -11.86
CA GLU A 215 -20.60 1.52 -12.92
C GLU A 215 -20.45 0.04 -13.23
N SER A 216 -19.20 -0.43 -13.43
CA SER A 216 -18.95 -1.85 -13.69
C SER A 216 -19.36 -2.73 -12.51
N ALA A 217 -19.19 -2.25 -11.30
CA ALA A 217 -19.59 -2.94 -10.08
C ALA A 217 -21.11 -3.00 -9.93
N MET A 218 -21.82 -1.91 -10.24
CA MET A 218 -23.29 -1.89 -10.28
C MET A 218 -23.84 -2.88 -11.30
N ASP A 219 -23.30 -2.90 -12.53
CA ASP A 219 -23.70 -3.83 -13.57
C ASP A 219 -23.47 -5.29 -13.14
N LYS A 220 -22.33 -5.56 -12.50
CA LYS A 220 -22.01 -6.90 -11.98
C LYS A 220 -22.96 -7.28 -10.84
N ALA A 221 -23.21 -6.38 -9.90
CA ALA A 221 -24.15 -6.61 -8.82
C ALA A 221 -25.57 -6.91 -9.35
N GLN A 222 -26.03 -6.16 -10.35
CA GLN A 222 -27.33 -6.43 -11.00
C GLN A 222 -27.40 -7.80 -11.66
N GLN A 223 -26.29 -8.26 -12.30
CA GLN A 223 -26.20 -9.61 -12.87
C GLN A 223 -26.29 -10.69 -11.80
N VAL A 224 -25.58 -10.50 -10.68
CA VAL A 224 -25.61 -11.41 -9.53
C VAL A 224 -27.00 -11.46 -8.89
N LEU A 225 -27.62 -10.31 -8.66
CA LEU A 225 -29.00 -10.20 -8.15
C LEU A 225 -30.04 -10.81 -9.11
N ASN A 226 -29.81 -10.73 -10.42
CA ASN A 226 -30.67 -11.41 -11.40
C ASN A 226 -30.52 -12.95 -11.36
N ARG A 227 -29.29 -13.43 -11.09
CA ARG A 227 -29.00 -14.88 -11.11
C ARG A 227 -29.49 -15.59 -9.87
N TYR A 228 -29.27 -14.99 -8.70
CA TYR A 228 -29.53 -15.62 -7.42
C TYR A 228 -30.79 -15.12 -6.74
N GLY A 229 -31.25 -13.90 -7.08
CA GLY A 229 -32.52 -13.34 -6.62
C GLY A 229 -32.65 -13.31 -5.10
N ASP A 230 -33.77 -13.87 -4.60
CA ASP A 230 -34.11 -13.89 -3.19
C ASP A 230 -33.29 -14.90 -2.35
N GLN A 231 -32.33 -15.62 -2.99
CA GLN A 231 -31.43 -16.54 -2.27
C GLN A 231 -30.30 -15.79 -1.54
N ILE A 232 -30.06 -14.52 -1.87
CA ILE A 232 -28.95 -13.75 -1.28
C ILE A 232 -29.36 -13.15 0.03
N ASP A 233 -28.75 -13.61 1.11
CA ASP A 233 -28.91 -13.04 2.46
C ASP A 233 -27.84 -11.99 2.76
N GLY A 234 -26.62 -12.15 2.19
CA GLY A 234 -25.53 -11.22 2.40
C GLY A 234 -24.65 -10.96 1.17
N ILE A 235 -24.08 -9.75 1.07
CA ILE A 235 -23.10 -9.39 0.05
C ILE A 235 -21.90 -8.71 0.71
N PHE A 236 -20.67 -9.15 0.32
CA PHE A 236 -19.43 -8.46 0.64
C PHE A 236 -18.82 -7.83 -0.62
N ALA A 237 -18.47 -6.54 -0.54
CA ALA A 237 -17.79 -5.80 -1.59
C ALA A 237 -16.46 -5.26 -1.07
N VAL A 238 -15.36 -5.59 -1.75
CA VAL A 238 -13.98 -5.55 -1.19
C VAL A 238 -13.27 -4.18 -1.24
N CYS A 239 -13.88 -3.15 -1.84
CA CYS A 239 -13.33 -1.79 -1.92
C CYS A 239 -14.40 -0.75 -2.28
N GLU A 240 -14.06 0.55 -2.17
CA GLU A 240 -14.96 1.69 -2.38
C GLU A 240 -15.82 1.59 -3.65
N PRO A 241 -15.25 1.50 -4.88
CA PRO A 241 -16.07 1.50 -6.10
C PRO A 241 -17.00 0.28 -6.19
N ASN A 242 -16.55 -0.86 -5.66
CA ASN A 242 -17.39 -2.06 -5.61
C ASN A 242 -18.55 -1.86 -4.62
N ALA A 243 -18.27 -1.34 -3.44
CA ALA A 243 -19.28 -1.14 -2.42
C ALA A 243 -20.33 -0.10 -2.86
N GLU A 244 -19.92 1.01 -3.48
CA GLU A 244 -20.85 1.98 -4.05
C GLU A 244 -21.72 1.37 -5.18
N GLY A 245 -21.12 0.58 -6.06
CA GLY A 245 -21.87 -0.07 -7.14
C GLY A 245 -22.91 -1.06 -6.62
N VAL A 246 -22.53 -1.87 -5.63
CA VAL A 246 -23.46 -2.81 -4.95
C VAL A 246 -24.58 -2.06 -4.24
N LEU A 247 -24.24 -0.99 -3.50
CA LEU A 247 -25.25 -0.18 -2.80
C LEU A 247 -26.31 0.35 -3.78
N ARG A 248 -25.88 0.94 -4.90
CA ARG A 248 -26.80 1.45 -5.94
C ARG A 248 -27.69 0.34 -6.52
N ALA A 249 -27.10 -0.83 -6.80
CA ALA A 249 -27.86 -1.99 -7.31
C ALA A 249 -28.89 -2.50 -6.28
N LEU A 250 -28.56 -2.50 -4.99
CA LEU A 250 -29.50 -2.88 -3.92
C LEU A 250 -30.60 -1.83 -3.74
N GLU A 251 -30.27 -0.54 -3.84
CA GLU A 251 -31.27 0.54 -3.77
C GLU A 251 -32.26 0.47 -4.94
N ASP A 252 -31.78 0.30 -6.17
CA ASP A 252 -32.62 0.17 -7.37
C ASP A 252 -33.61 -0.99 -7.26
N ARG A 253 -33.19 -2.08 -6.60
CA ARG A 253 -34.01 -3.27 -6.36
C ARG A 253 -34.85 -3.20 -5.08
N LYS A 254 -34.72 -2.14 -4.29
CA LYS A 254 -35.37 -2.01 -2.97
C LYS A 254 -34.97 -3.14 -1.99
N LEU A 255 -33.73 -3.60 -2.10
CA LEU A 255 -33.11 -4.63 -1.27
C LEU A 255 -32.13 -4.05 -0.24
N ALA A 256 -31.76 -2.78 -0.35
CA ALA A 256 -30.95 -2.08 0.63
C ALA A 256 -31.63 -2.10 2.00
N GLY A 257 -30.90 -2.57 3.03
CA GLY A 257 -31.44 -2.80 4.38
C GLY A 257 -32.26 -4.09 4.54
N LYS A 258 -32.36 -4.93 3.50
CA LYS A 258 -32.97 -6.27 3.57
C LYS A 258 -31.93 -7.37 3.38
N VAL A 259 -30.95 -7.14 2.51
CA VAL A 259 -29.77 -7.97 2.34
C VAL A 259 -28.69 -7.39 3.26
N VAL A 260 -28.03 -8.24 4.05
CA VAL A 260 -26.88 -7.85 4.86
C VAL A 260 -25.76 -7.40 3.94
N PHE A 261 -25.38 -6.15 4.02
CA PHE A 261 -24.37 -5.60 3.13
C PHE A 261 -23.18 -5.08 3.91
N VAL A 262 -22.01 -5.69 3.69
CA VAL A 262 -20.73 -5.27 4.23
C VAL A 262 -19.88 -4.71 3.09
N GLY A 263 -19.43 -3.46 3.24
CA GLY A 263 -18.54 -2.79 2.31
C GLY A 263 -17.14 -2.62 2.86
N PHE A 264 -16.22 -2.16 2.01
CA PHE A 264 -14.86 -1.80 2.39
C PHE A 264 -14.56 -0.38 1.88
N ASP A 265 -13.78 0.40 2.61
CA ASP A 265 -13.55 1.83 2.42
C ASP A 265 -14.84 2.64 2.64
N SER A 266 -14.81 3.95 2.42
CA SER A 266 -16.00 4.78 2.59
C SER A 266 -16.15 5.86 1.55
N SER A 267 -17.42 6.28 1.36
CA SER A 267 -17.81 7.52 0.75
C SER A 267 -18.94 8.15 1.54
N ASP A 268 -19.27 9.41 1.26
CA ASP A 268 -20.41 10.08 1.91
C ASP A 268 -21.71 9.28 1.74
N ALA A 269 -21.93 8.71 0.54
CA ALA A 269 -23.11 7.90 0.25
C ALA A 269 -23.17 6.61 1.09
N MET A 270 -22.03 5.93 1.26
CA MET A 270 -21.93 4.73 2.09
C MET A 270 -22.13 5.05 3.58
N ALA A 271 -21.56 6.15 4.07
CA ALA A 271 -21.74 6.59 5.45
C ALA A 271 -23.22 6.95 5.74
N GLU A 272 -23.89 7.61 4.81
CA GLU A 272 -25.33 7.90 4.90
C GLU A 272 -26.16 6.60 4.85
N ALA A 273 -25.81 5.67 3.98
CA ALA A 273 -26.46 4.37 3.88
C ALA A 273 -26.32 3.54 5.15
N LEU A 274 -25.14 3.56 5.79
CA LEU A 274 -24.92 2.90 7.08
C LEU A 274 -25.79 3.51 8.18
N ARG A 275 -25.86 4.85 8.29
CA ARG A 275 -26.76 5.52 9.26
C ARG A 275 -28.23 5.21 9.02
N ALA A 276 -28.61 5.06 7.76
CA ALA A 276 -29.98 4.73 7.38
C ALA A 276 -30.32 3.23 7.50
N GLY A 277 -29.40 2.38 7.92
CA GLY A 277 -29.60 0.94 8.00
C GLY A 277 -29.69 0.23 6.64
N LYS A 278 -29.19 0.85 5.58
CA LYS A 278 -29.12 0.28 4.23
C LYS A 278 -27.86 -0.55 4.00
N MET A 279 -26.83 -0.32 4.80
CA MET A 279 -25.63 -1.12 4.96
C MET A 279 -25.54 -1.60 6.40
N SER A 280 -24.93 -2.77 6.61
CA SER A 280 -24.78 -3.38 7.93
C SER A 280 -23.46 -3.00 8.58
N ALA A 281 -22.38 -2.99 7.80
CA ALA A 281 -21.05 -2.58 8.25
C ALA A 281 -20.20 -2.04 7.10
N ILE A 282 -19.19 -1.24 7.48
CA ILE A 282 -18.14 -0.78 6.57
C ILE A 282 -16.80 -1.05 7.24
N VAL A 283 -15.91 -1.79 6.57
CA VAL A 283 -14.53 -1.95 6.99
C VAL A 283 -13.72 -0.75 6.49
N LEU A 284 -13.07 -0.04 7.39
CA LEU A 284 -12.36 1.21 7.13
C LEU A 284 -10.86 1.05 7.26
N GLN A 285 -10.13 1.72 6.39
CA GLN A 285 -8.70 1.97 6.46
C GLN A 285 -8.42 3.38 7.01
N ASP A 286 -7.14 3.68 7.27
CA ASP A 286 -6.67 5.05 7.49
C ASP A 286 -5.79 5.52 6.32
N PRO A 287 -6.38 6.01 5.23
CA PRO A 287 -5.64 6.45 4.05
C PRO A 287 -4.78 7.70 4.32
N VAL A 288 -5.17 8.57 5.26
CA VAL A 288 -4.36 9.73 5.63
C VAL A 288 -3.07 9.29 6.32
N GLN A 289 -3.19 8.40 7.31
CA GLN A 289 -2.03 7.82 7.98
C GLN A 289 -1.13 7.07 7.00
N MET A 290 -1.71 6.35 6.03
CA MET A 290 -0.97 5.64 4.99
C MET A 290 -0.12 6.60 4.15
N GLY A 291 -0.70 7.68 3.67
CA GLY A 291 0.04 8.72 2.93
C GLY A 291 1.13 9.38 3.75
N TYR A 292 0.81 9.74 4.99
CA TYR A 292 1.74 10.37 5.92
C TYR A 292 2.95 9.48 6.23
N LEU A 293 2.72 8.23 6.64
CA LEU A 293 3.79 7.27 6.96
C LEU A 293 4.62 6.89 5.73
N SER A 294 4.02 6.85 4.54
CA SER A 294 4.76 6.57 3.30
C SER A 294 5.83 7.63 3.04
N ILE A 295 5.49 8.91 3.24
CA ILE A 295 6.46 10.00 3.08
C ILE A 295 7.49 9.99 4.21
N GLN A 296 7.12 9.70 5.45
CA GLN A 296 8.09 9.55 6.52
C GLN A 296 9.08 8.41 6.23
N ALA A 297 8.59 7.26 5.78
CA ALA A 297 9.40 6.10 5.47
C ALA A 297 10.38 6.38 4.32
N ILE A 298 9.91 7.00 3.22
CA ILE A 298 10.79 7.29 2.08
C ILE A 298 11.85 8.35 2.42
N VAL A 299 11.52 9.37 3.21
CA VAL A 299 12.49 10.38 3.65
C VAL A 299 13.57 9.76 4.53
N LYS A 300 13.21 8.88 5.47
CA LYS A 300 14.19 8.11 6.26
C LYS A 300 15.08 7.25 5.35
N ALA A 301 14.50 6.52 4.40
CA ALA A 301 15.25 5.69 3.46
C ALA A 301 16.24 6.52 2.62
N ILE A 302 15.85 7.70 2.12
CA ILE A 302 16.72 8.63 1.40
C ILE A 302 17.90 9.09 2.27
N ARG A 303 17.67 9.33 3.56
CA ARG A 303 18.68 9.74 4.52
C ARG A 303 19.57 8.59 5.02
N GLY A 304 19.29 7.35 4.61
CA GLY A 304 20.00 6.15 5.09
C GLY A 304 19.67 5.81 6.55
N GLU A 305 18.55 6.29 7.05
CA GLU A 305 18.04 5.97 8.39
C GLU A 305 17.27 4.63 8.36
N PRO A 306 17.23 3.90 9.48
CA PRO A 306 16.48 2.64 9.54
C PRO A 306 14.97 2.88 9.38
N VAL A 307 14.33 2.01 8.62
CA VAL A 307 12.88 2.00 8.40
C VAL A 307 12.35 0.61 8.71
N ASP A 308 11.20 0.52 9.39
CA ASP A 308 10.54 -0.76 9.62
C ASP A 308 10.08 -1.37 8.30
N ALA A 309 10.23 -2.68 8.16
CA ALA A 309 9.87 -3.40 6.93
C ALA A 309 8.37 -3.31 6.62
N PHE A 310 7.52 -3.26 7.64
CA PHE A 310 6.08 -3.09 7.53
C PHE A 310 5.58 -2.04 8.53
N LEU A 311 4.74 -1.12 8.06
CA LEU A 311 4.07 -0.10 8.85
C LEU A 311 2.56 -0.28 8.65
N ASP A 312 1.90 -0.85 9.68
CA ASP A 312 0.45 -1.02 9.69
C ASP A 312 -0.26 0.30 9.96
N THR A 313 -1.25 0.63 9.15
CA THR A 313 -2.08 1.82 9.29
C THR A 313 -3.39 1.57 10.05
N GLY A 314 -3.60 0.34 10.48
CA GLY A 314 -4.80 -0.08 11.18
C GLY A 314 -5.99 -0.40 10.28
N VAL A 315 -6.96 -1.11 10.85
CA VAL A 315 -8.22 -1.48 10.21
C VAL A 315 -9.36 -1.40 11.23
N TYR A 316 -10.51 -0.87 10.85
CA TYR A 316 -11.60 -0.56 11.74
C TYR A 316 -12.93 -1.01 11.13
N VAL A 317 -13.96 -1.23 11.96
CA VAL A 317 -15.30 -1.53 11.48
C VAL A 317 -16.25 -0.43 11.96
N ALA A 318 -16.90 0.22 11.01
CA ALA A 318 -18.01 1.13 11.26
C ALA A 318 -19.33 0.37 11.19
N THR A 319 -20.19 0.59 12.19
CA THR A 319 -21.54 0.08 12.29
C THR A 319 -22.50 1.22 12.65
N GLN A 320 -23.82 1.00 12.61
CA GLN A 320 -24.78 2.01 13.07
C GLN A 320 -24.53 2.45 14.51
N GLU A 321 -24.00 1.56 15.37
CA GLU A 321 -23.79 1.86 16.79
C GLU A 321 -22.60 2.79 17.04
N ASN A 322 -21.54 2.71 16.20
CA ASN A 322 -20.29 3.41 16.43
C ASN A 322 -19.95 4.49 15.38
N ILE A 323 -20.76 4.63 14.33
CA ILE A 323 -20.47 5.54 13.21
C ILE A 323 -20.21 6.98 13.64
N ASP A 324 -20.86 7.44 14.71
CA ASP A 324 -20.71 8.81 15.22
C ASP A 324 -19.62 8.95 16.29
N SER A 325 -18.82 7.91 16.56
CA SER A 325 -17.66 8.02 17.44
C SER A 325 -16.55 8.86 16.80
N ASP A 326 -15.75 9.56 17.62
CA ASP A 326 -14.66 10.43 17.15
C ASP A 326 -13.67 9.69 16.25
N GLN A 327 -13.37 8.43 16.58
CA GLN A 327 -12.45 7.59 15.81
C GLN A 327 -12.98 7.31 14.41
N ILE A 328 -14.24 6.85 14.31
CA ILE A 328 -14.85 6.53 13.01
C ILE A 328 -15.07 7.81 12.19
N GLN A 329 -15.49 8.91 12.84
CA GLN A 329 -15.67 10.18 12.14
C GLN A 329 -14.39 10.74 11.52
N LYS A 330 -13.23 10.55 12.15
CA LYS A 330 -11.93 10.91 11.57
C LYS A 330 -11.62 10.11 10.30
N LEU A 331 -11.93 8.81 10.29
CA LEU A 331 -11.73 7.95 9.14
C LEU A 331 -12.70 8.26 7.99
N LEU A 332 -13.95 8.60 8.31
CA LEU A 332 -14.96 8.95 7.32
C LEU A 332 -14.78 10.35 6.72
N ASN A 333 -14.20 11.29 7.48
CA ASN A 333 -14.07 12.69 7.08
C ASN A 333 -12.64 13.22 7.31
N PRO A 334 -11.63 12.62 6.71
CA PRO A 334 -10.23 12.90 7.03
C PRO A 334 -9.78 14.32 6.66
N GLU A 335 -10.45 14.97 5.71
CA GLU A 335 -10.13 16.35 5.29
C GLU A 335 -10.78 17.43 6.18
N LYS A 336 -11.64 17.04 7.12
CA LYS A 336 -12.38 17.97 8.03
C LYS A 336 -11.80 18.02 9.44
N THR A 337 -10.85 17.15 9.75
CA THR A 337 -10.15 17.04 11.03
C THR A 337 -8.72 17.53 10.94
#